data_355882fb5813fb0ee008c8d9e9ba2aed
#
_entry.id   355882fb5813fb0ee008c8d9e9ba2aed
#
_cell.length_a   1.000
_cell.length_b   1.000
_cell.length_c   1.000
_cell.angle_alpha   90.00
_cell.angle_beta   90.00
_cell.angle_gamma   90.00
#
_symmetry.space_group_name_H-M   'P 1'
#
loop_
_entity.id
_entity.type
_entity.pdbx_description
1 polymer ?
#
loop_
_entity_poly.entity_id
_entity_poly.type
_entity_poly.pdbx_seq_one_letter_code
_entity_poly.pdbx_strand_id
1 'polypeptide(L)'
;MPLFFLLQIDAAESTVDRIEDWALDQGLTIVSIVIFAIIAMIALNIIVPRLVRLSTETELGGKSQVEIEKRTKTLTHVFTRTGTTLIVVMGFITILPELGVNIGPLLAGLGIAGIALGFGAQNLVKDVISGVFILTDNQYSTGDVVEVAGKTGVVEDVGLRRTVLRDLDGVVHFVPNGEIVVSSNMTQDYSRVNLDISVSYAEDLDVVMSVINEVGEELAADEDWKDVIMTPPKALRVESFGDSGIDIKILGDVQPLRQWEVTGELRRRLKRRFDEVGIEIPFPHLVLVHEAKAAGLPAAIRMAQGDDLTAPKATDPGTDRDPRRRQSGEASEGGQGEGGQ
;
A
#
# COMPACT_ATOMS: atom_id res chain seq x y z
N MET A 1 -41.61 70.68 -41.80
CA MET A 1 -40.29 69.99 -42.12
C MET A 1 -39.17 70.25 -41.13
N PRO A 2 -39.08 71.34 -40.31
CA PRO A 2 -37.94 71.49 -39.38
C PRO A 2 -37.99 70.60 -38.10
N LEU A 3 -39.17 70.17 -37.64
CA LEU A 3 -39.34 69.43 -36.41
C LEU A 3 -38.79 67.96 -36.50
N PHE A 4 -38.92 67.40 -37.71
CA PHE A 4 -38.41 66.02 -37.93
C PHE A 4 -36.89 65.96 -37.96
N PHE A 5 -36.23 67.04 -38.38
CA PHE A 5 -34.80 67.17 -38.42
C PHE A 5 -34.18 67.38 -37.01
N LEU A 6 -34.83 68.13 -36.13
CA LEU A 6 -34.46 68.35 -34.73
C LEU A 6 -34.61 67.08 -33.92
N LEU A 7 -35.68 66.30 -34.14
CA LEU A 7 -35.86 64.99 -33.49
C LEU A 7 -34.78 63.96 -33.91
N GLN A 8 -34.23 64.01 -35.13
CA GLN A 8 -33.16 63.17 -35.58
C GLN A 8 -31.80 63.58 -35.00
N ILE A 9 -31.54 64.85 -34.77
CA ILE A 9 -30.31 65.35 -34.14
C ILE A 9 -30.30 64.97 -32.66
N ASP A 10 -31.42 65.18 -31.95
CA ASP A 10 -31.59 64.84 -30.53
C ASP A 10 -31.43 63.31 -30.28
N ALA A 11 -31.94 62.48 -31.20
CA ALA A 11 -31.77 61.04 -31.17
C ALA A 11 -30.32 60.61 -31.49
N ALA A 12 -29.63 61.36 -32.35
CA ALA A 12 -28.19 61.05 -32.64
C ALA A 12 -27.27 61.47 -31.50
N GLU A 13 -27.46 62.63 -30.87
CA GLU A 13 -26.73 63.06 -29.67
C GLU A 13 -26.90 62.07 -28.50
N SER A 14 -28.14 61.68 -28.22
CA SER A 14 -28.48 60.74 -27.16
C SER A 14 -27.91 59.31 -27.40
N THR A 15 -27.67 58.96 -28.66
CA THR A 15 -26.94 57.66 -28.99
C THR A 15 -25.48 57.82 -28.90
N VAL A 16 -24.89 58.97 -29.21
CA VAL A 16 -23.46 59.22 -29.05
C VAL A 16 -23.08 59.24 -27.55
N ASP A 17 -23.84 60.00 -26.73
CA ASP A 17 -23.62 60.02 -25.26
C ASP A 17 -23.74 58.64 -24.63
N ARG A 18 -24.69 57.82 -25.05
CA ARG A 18 -24.81 56.43 -24.59
C ARG A 18 -23.64 55.52 -25.00
N ILE A 19 -23.08 55.77 -26.18
CA ILE A 19 -21.90 55.03 -26.66
C ILE A 19 -20.65 55.50 -25.93
N GLU A 20 -20.52 56.81 -25.64
CA GLU A 20 -19.40 57.32 -24.82
C GLU A 20 -19.46 56.83 -23.39
N ASP A 21 -20.62 56.87 -22.72
CA ASP A 21 -20.78 56.31 -21.37
C ASP A 21 -20.50 54.79 -21.32
N TRP A 22 -21.01 54.03 -22.30
CA TRP A 22 -20.72 52.62 -22.44
C TRP A 22 -19.21 52.35 -22.66
N ALA A 23 -18.60 53.14 -23.56
CA ALA A 23 -17.16 52.96 -23.87
C ALA A 23 -16.26 53.36 -22.72
N LEU A 24 -16.62 54.33 -21.90
CA LEU A 24 -15.88 54.75 -20.74
C LEU A 24 -16.01 53.76 -19.55
N ASP A 25 -17.19 53.22 -19.31
CA ASP A 25 -17.43 52.32 -18.18
C ASP A 25 -17.09 50.88 -18.51
N GLN A 26 -17.69 50.30 -19.54
CA GLN A 26 -17.51 48.89 -19.92
C GLN A 26 -16.23 48.65 -20.73
N GLY A 27 -15.88 49.62 -21.59
CA GLY A 27 -14.61 49.55 -22.35
C GLY A 27 -13.39 49.56 -21.47
N LEU A 28 -13.35 50.41 -20.43
CA LEU A 28 -12.24 50.44 -19.46
C LEU A 28 -12.15 49.13 -18.66
N THR A 29 -13.28 48.55 -18.29
CA THR A 29 -13.35 47.25 -17.60
C THR A 29 -12.79 46.11 -18.49
N ILE A 30 -13.22 46.06 -19.77
CA ILE A 30 -12.73 45.05 -20.73
C ILE A 30 -11.21 45.20 -20.92
N VAL A 31 -10.70 46.44 -21.10
CA VAL A 31 -9.27 46.71 -21.25
C VAL A 31 -8.52 46.26 -20.01
N SER A 32 -9.03 46.51 -18.80
CA SER A 32 -8.40 46.09 -17.55
C SER A 32 -8.31 44.55 -17.43
N ILE A 33 -9.36 43.80 -17.81
CA ILE A 33 -9.40 42.34 -17.85
C ILE A 33 -8.36 41.81 -18.84
N VAL A 34 -8.26 42.39 -20.03
CA VAL A 34 -7.27 42.00 -21.04
C VAL A 34 -5.84 42.23 -20.56
N ILE A 35 -5.57 43.42 -19.96
CA ILE A 35 -4.26 43.74 -19.40
C ILE A 35 -3.90 42.75 -18.29
N PHE A 36 -4.84 42.45 -17.38
CA PHE A 36 -4.64 41.49 -16.33
C PHE A 36 -4.33 40.06 -16.88
N ALA A 37 -5.09 39.62 -17.89
CA ALA A 37 -4.87 38.35 -18.56
C ALA A 37 -3.49 38.28 -19.23
N ILE A 38 -3.02 39.36 -19.86
CA ILE A 38 -1.67 39.44 -20.43
C ILE A 38 -0.61 39.37 -19.35
N ILE A 39 -0.77 40.13 -18.26
CA ILE A 39 0.17 40.08 -17.13
C ILE A 39 0.22 38.65 -16.53
N ALA A 40 -0.93 38.02 -16.34
CA ALA A 40 -1.03 36.65 -15.84
C ALA A 40 -0.33 35.64 -16.78
N MET A 41 -0.50 35.79 -18.11
CA MET A 41 0.20 34.96 -19.10
C MET A 41 1.72 35.17 -19.08
N ILE A 42 2.18 36.41 -18.94
CA ILE A 42 3.62 36.71 -18.82
C ILE A 42 4.18 36.09 -17.54
N ALA A 43 3.49 36.28 -16.40
CA ALA A 43 3.88 35.72 -15.12
C ALA A 43 3.95 34.17 -15.20
N LEU A 44 2.95 33.53 -15.82
CA LEU A 44 2.92 32.07 -16.01
C LEU A 44 4.13 31.60 -16.82
N ASN A 45 4.45 32.29 -17.93
CA ASN A 45 5.58 31.94 -18.80
C ASN A 45 6.96 32.16 -18.13
N ILE A 46 7.03 32.99 -17.09
CA ILE A 46 8.27 33.22 -16.32
C ILE A 46 8.36 32.26 -15.12
N ILE A 47 7.27 32.06 -14.39
CA ILE A 47 7.26 31.30 -13.12
C ILE A 47 7.32 29.79 -13.38
N VAL A 48 6.49 29.28 -14.30
CA VAL A 48 6.41 27.84 -14.55
C VAL A 48 7.74 27.21 -14.94
N PRO A 49 8.52 27.75 -15.90
CA PRO A 49 9.81 27.17 -16.25
C PRO A 49 10.79 27.14 -15.09
N ARG A 50 10.77 28.18 -14.23
CA ARG A 50 11.66 28.26 -13.05
C ARG A 50 11.30 27.20 -12.01
N LEU A 51 10.02 27.03 -11.69
CA LEU A 51 9.55 26.02 -10.74
C LEU A 51 9.82 24.60 -11.24
N VAL A 52 9.52 24.32 -12.51
CA VAL A 52 9.77 23.00 -13.11
C VAL A 52 11.27 22.67 -13.11
N ARG A 53 12.12 23.64 -13.41
CA ARG A 53 13.57 23.43 -13.39
C ARG A 53 14.09 23.11 -11.99
N LEU A 54 13.68 23.87 -10.98
CA LEU A 54 14.05 23.63 -9.58
C LEU A 54 13.63 22.22 -9.12
N SER A 55 12.40 21.81 -9.41
CA SER A 55 11.90 20.48 -9.03
C SER A 55 12.66 19.35 -9.75
N THR A 56 13.04 19.56 -11.01
CA THR A 56 13.69 18.52 -11.82
C THR A 56 15.16 18.35 -11.44
N GLU A 57 15.85 19.42 -11.05
CA GLU A 57 17.24 19.35 -10.60
C GLU A 57 17.40 18.62 -9.26
N THR A 58 16.44 18.77 -8.37
CA THR A 58 16.45 18.13 -7.03
C THR A 58 16.19 16.62 -7.09
N GLU A 59 15.28 16.15 -7.96
CA GLU A 59 14.92 14.73 -8.05
C GLU A 59 15.89 13.86 -8.88
N LEU A 60 16.69 14.45 -9.74
CA LEU A 60 17.46 13.73 -10.76
C LEU A 60 18.98 13.75 -10.55
N GLY A 61 19.45 13.97 -9.32
CA GLY A 61 20.87 13.90 -8.98
C GLY A 61 21.47 12.53 -9.38
N GLY A 62 22.13 12.49 -10.56
CA GLY A 62 22.77 11.28 -11.11
C GLY A 62 22.29 10.84 -12.49
N LYS A 63 21.25 11.48 -13.06
CA LYS A 63 20.77 11.18 -14.43
C LYS A 63 21.43 12.09 -15.48
N SER A 64 21.36 11.65 -16.76
CA SER A 64 21.92 12.39 -17.89
C SER A 64 21.25 13.78 -18.04
N GLN A 65 22.06 14.82 -18.25
CA GLN A 65 21.60 16.19 -18.50
C GLN A 65 20.54 16.27 -19.63
N VAL A 66 20.70 15.44 -20.66
CA VAL A 66 19.74 15.34 -21.79
C VAL A 66 18.37 14.87 -21.36
N GLU A 67 18.30 13.96 -20.42
CA GLU A 67 17.03 13.42 -19.91
C GLU A 67 16.30 14.46 -19.02
N ILE A 68 17.06 15.17 -18.19
CA ILE A 68 16.57 16.29 -17.36
C ILE A 68 15.99 17.38 -18.27
N GLU A 69 16.71 17.79 -19.31
CA GLU A 69 16.27 18.84 -20.23
C GLU A 69 14.98 18.45 -20.99
N LYS A 70 14.88 17.22 -21.50
CA LYS A 70 13.68 16.73 -22.19
C LYS A 70 12.48 16.74 -21.25
N ARG A 71 12.61 16.26 -20.03
CA ARG A 71 11.54 16.19 -19.03
C ARG A 71 11.08 17.58 -18.62
N THR A 72 12.03 18.49 -18.33
CA THR A 72 11.75 19.89 -18.01
C THR A 72 10.99 20.59 -19.13
N LYS A 73 11.42 20.41 -20.38
CA LYS A 73 10.76 21.01 -21.54
C LYS A 73 9.32 20.50 -21.72
N THR A 74 9.12 19.20 -21.59
CA THR A 74 7.78 18.61 -21.72
C THR A 74 6.83 19.10 -20.62
N LEU A 75 7.27 19.07 -19.36
CA LEU A 75 6.46 19.52 -18.22
C LEU A 75 6.14 21.02 -18.34
N THR A 76 7.15 21.85 -18.63
CA THR A 76 6.96 23.28 -18.85
C THR A 76 5.93 23.54 -19.94
N HIS A 77 6.01 22.83 -21.07
CA HIS A 77 5.08 23.01 -22.17
C HIS A 77 3.65 22.65 -21.79
N VAL A 78 3.44 21.54 -21.10
CA VAL A 78 2.12 21.09 -20.63
C VAL A 78 1.52 22.11 -19.65
N PHE A 79 2.25 22.48 -18.60
CA PHE A 79 1.74 23.42 -17.59
C PHE A 79 1.49 24.81 -18.17
N THR A 80 2.37 25.32 -19.02
CA THR A 80 2.20 26.63 -19.64
C THR A 80 1.00 26.65 -20.59
N ARG A 81 0.86 25.61 -21.44
CA ARG A 81 -0.30 25.54 -22.36
C ARG A 81 -1.63 25.42 -21.62
N THR A 82 -1.70 24.52 -20.62
CA THR A 82 -2.91 24.35 -19.80
C THR A 82 -3.26 25.65 -19.06
N GLY A 83 -2.27 26.27 -18.40
CA GLY A 83 -2.48 27.53 -17.68
C GLY A 83 -2.89 28.68 -18.63
N THR A 84 -2.26 28.80 -19.82
CA THR A 84 -2.67 29.79 -20.81
C THR A 84 -4.11 29.58 -21.28
N THR A 85 -4.51 28.33 -21.57
CA THR A 85 -5.88 28.01 -21.95
C THR A 85 -6.87 28.41 -20.86
N LEU A 86 -6.57 28.12 -19.58
CA LEU A 86 -7.41 28.51 -18.45
C LEU A 86 -7.53 30.04 -18.34
N ILE A 87 -6.43 30.80 -18.45
CA ILE A 87 -6.45 32.27 -18.41
C ILE A 87 -7.31 32.82 -19.52
N VAL A 88 -7.19 32.31 -20.75
CA VAL A 88 -7.99 32.76 -21.91
C VAL A 88 -9.48 32.46 -21.70
N VAL A 89 -9.82 31.25 -21.25
CA VAL A 89 -11.22 30.88 -20.99
C VAL A 89 -11.80 31.72 -19.86
N MET A 90 -11.09 31.94 -18.77
CA MET A 90 -11.54 32.78 -17.65
C MET A 90 -11.71 34.24 -18.11
N GLY A 91 -10.74 34.79 -18.82
CA GLY A 91 -10.82 36.14 -19.38
C GLY A 91 -12.04 36.32 -20.32
N PHE A 92 -12.27 35.33 -21.18
CA PHE A 92 -13.42 35.34 -22.09
C PHE A 92 -14.75 35.35 -21.32
N ILE A 93 -14.88 34.47 -20.32
CA ILE A 93 -16.09 34.39 -19.47
C ILE A 93 -16.32 35.70 -18.71
N THR A 94 -15.25 36.34 -18.21
CA THR A 94 -15.34 37.59 -17.46
C THR A 94 -15.74 38.79 -18.35
N ILE A 95 -15.40 38.76 -19.65
CA ILE A 95 -15.78 39.82 -20.63
C ILE A 95 -17.24 39.70 -21.05
N LEU A 96 -17.85 38.51 -21.10
CA LEU A 96 -19.20 38.32 -21.62
C LEU A 96 -20.29 39.18 -20.94
N PRO A 97 -20.29 39.35 -19.60
CA PRO A 97 -21.28 40.23 -18.92
C PRO A 97 -21.15 41.69 -19.37
N GLU A 98 -19.93 42.19 -19.60
CA GLU A 98 -19.70 43.56 -20.07
C GLU A 98 -20.28 43.82 -21.48
N LEU A 99 -20.43 42.73 -22.23
CA LEU A 99 -21.10 42.73 -23.55
C LEU A 99 -22.63 42.51 -23.44
N GLY A 100 -23.19 42.46 -22.21
CA GLY A 100 -24.60 42.25 -21.97
C GLY A 100 -25.07 40.78 -22.08
N VAL A 101 -24.14 39.82 -22.16
CA VAL A 101 -24.47 38.39 -22.25
C VAL A 101 -24.76 37.84 -20.87
N ASN A 102 -25.89 37.16 -20.69
CA ASN A 102 -26.20 36.47 -19.44
C ASN A 102 -25.37 35.21 -19.29
N ILE A 103 -24.41 35.24 -18.36
CA ILE A 103 -23.51 34.13 -18.08
C ILE A 103 -24.07 33.10 -17.10
N GLY A 104 -25.27 33.27 -16.54
CA GLY A 104 -25.88 32.37 -15.57
C GLY A 104 -25.85 30.91 -16.00
N PRO A 105 -26.33 30.53 -17.18
CA PRO A 105 -26.27 29.15 -17.70
C PRO A 105 -24.86 28.66 -17.90
N LEU A 106 -23.91 29.52 -18.28
CA LEU A 106 -22.51 29.17 -18.47
C LEU A 106 -21.82 28.84 -17.13
N LEU A 107 -22.10 29.68 -16.12
CA LEU A 107 -21.58 29.43 -14.74
C LEU A 107 -22.15 28.15 -14.14
N ALA A 108 -23.42 27.83 -14.38
CA ALA A 108 -24.03 26.57 -13.96
C ALA A 108 -23.32 25.37 -14.62
N GLY A 109 -23.07 25.43 -15.93
CA GLY A 109 -22.32 24.40 -16.65
C GLY A 109 -20.88 24.24 -16.15
N LEU A 110 -20.19 25.36 -15.91
CA LEU A 110 -18.85 25.37 -15.34
C LEU A 110 -18.83 24.82 -13.91
N GLY A 111 -19.87 25.08 -13.12
CA GLY A 111 -20.00 24.48 -11.78
C GLY A 111 -20.04 22.96 -11.84
N ILE A 112 -20.84 22.39 -12.75
CA ILE A 112 -20.91 20.94 -12.96
C ILE A 112 -19.57 20.39 -13.45
N ALA A 113 -18.93 21.06 -14.42
CA ALA A 113 -17.61 20.68 -14.91
C ALA A 113 -16.54 20.76 -13.80
N GLY A 114 -16.61 21.78 -12.93
CA GLY A 114 -15.72 21.92 -11.77
C GLY A 114 -15.87 20.77 -10.76
N ILE A 115 -17.10 20.34 -10.49
CA ILE A 115 -17.36 19.17 -9.64
C ILE A 115 -16.76 17.90 -10.27
N ALA A 116 -16.97 17.68 -11.56
CA ALA A 116 -16.42 16.52 -12.27
C ALA A 116 -14.88 16.52 -12.25
N LEU A 117 -14.24 17.68 -12.47
CA LEU A 117 -12.80 17.84 -12.36
C LEU A 117 -12.29 17.61 -10.92
N GLY A 118 -13.05 18.08 -9.92
CA GLY A 118 -12.76 17.87 -8.50
C GLY A 118 -12.73 16.40 -8.13
N PHE A 119 -13.73 15.63 -8.56
CA PHE A 119 -13.75 14.18 -8.38
C PHE A 119 -12.59 13.49 -9.13
N GLY A 120 -12.26 13.96 -10.34
CA GLY A 120 -11.11 13.45 -11.09
C GLY A 120 -9.76 13.73 -10.42
N ALA A 121 -9.63 14.81 -9.67
CA ALA A 121 -8.41 15.20 -8.95
C ALA A 121 -8.38 14.73 -7.49
N GLN A 122 -9.43 14.09 -6.97
CA GLN A 122 -9.58 13.73 -5.55
C GLN A 122 -8.39 12.94 -5.02
N ASN A 123 -7.91 11.94 -5.76
CA ASN A 123 -6.79 11.11 -5.34
C ASN A 123 -5.49 11.93 -5.24
N LEU A 124 -5.26 12.86 -6.17
CA LEU A 124 -4.08 13.72 -6.11
C LEU A 124 -4.08 14.60 -4.86
N VAL A 125 -5.23 15.18 -4.51
CA VAL A 125 -5.38 15.98 -3.29
C VAL A 125 -5.17 15.13 -2.04
N LYS A 126 -5.74 13.91 -2.02
CA LYS A 126 -5.56 12.94 -0.94
C LYS A 126 -4.08 12.57 -0.77
N ASP A 127 -3.37 12.28 -1.88
CA ASP A 127 -1.94 11.95 -1.84
C ASP A 127 -1.12 13.06 -1.19
N VAL A 128 -1.35 14.31 -1.61
CA VAL A 128 -0.60 15.47 -1.11
C VAL A 128 -0.88 15.73 0.37
N ILE A 129 -2.14 15.69 0.78
CA ILE A 129 -2.52 15.90 2.18
C ILE A 129 -1.93 14.80 3.06
N SER A 130 -2.04 13.53 2.66
CA SER A 130 -1.44 12.40 3.38
C SER A 130 0.08 12.55 3.47
N GLY A 131 0.75 12.96 2.39
CA GLY A 131 2.19 13.19 2.38
C GLY A 131 2.64 14.30 3.33
N VAL A 132 1.87 15.38 3.43
CA VAL A 132 2.14 16.44 4.42
C VAL A 132 2.06 15.89 5.84
N PHE A 133 1.04 15.09 6.19
CA PHE A 133 0.92 14.49 7.53
C PHE A 133 2.04 13.47 7.80
N ILE A 134 2.39 12.63 6.85
CA ILE A 134 3.51 11.68 6.99
C ILE A 134 4.79 12.42 7.38
N LEU A 135 5.08 13.54 6.69
CA LEU A 135 6.29 14.33 6.94
C LEU A 135 6.21 15.14 8.24
N THR A 136 5.07 15.78 8.54
CA THR A 136 4.93 16.62 9.74
C THR A 136 4.89 15.81 11.03
N ASP A 137 4.26 14.63 10.98
CA ASP A 137 4.15 13.74 12.14
C ASP A 137 5.38 12.83 12.28
N ASN A 138 6.33 12.91 11.34
CA ASN A 138 7.53 12.07 11.29
C ASN A 138 7.22 10.57 11.47
N GLN A 139 6.22 10.06 10.72
CA GLN A 139 5.80 8.66 10.84
C GLN A 139 6.92 7.70 10.44
N TYR A 140 7.70 8.09 9.44
CA TYR A 140 8.91 7.41 9.00
C TYR A 140 9.79 8.33 8.16
N SER A 141 11.05 8.00 8.05
CA SER A 141 12.08 8.74 7.32
C SER A 141 12.83 7.85 6.34
N THR A 142 13.59 8.47 5.43
CA THR A 142 14.49 7.74 4.53
C THR A 142 15.49 6.90 5.33
N GLY A 143 15.59 5.62 5.00
CA GLY A 143 16.41 4.63 5.70
C GLY A 143 15.64 3.73 6.66
N ASP A 144 14.42 4.10 7.08
CA ASP A 144 13.57 3.24 7.90
C ASP A 144 13.07 2.03 7.11
N VAL A 145 12.78 0.94 7.81
CA VAL A 145 12.05 -0.19 7.25
C VAL A 145 10.60 -0.09 7.69
N VAL A 146 9.72 0.03 6.70
CA VAL A 146 8.29 0.21 6.96
C VAL A 146 7.44 -0.77 6.17
N GLU A 147 6.24 -1.01 6.68
CA GLU A 147 5.16 -1.63 5.91
C GLU A 147 4.06 -0.59 5.68
N VAL A 148 3.78 -0.29 4.41
CA VAL A 148 2.73 0.65 3.97
C VAL A 148 2.00 0.09 2.77
N ALA A 149 0.68 0.19 2.74
CA ALA A 149 -0.18 -0.33 1.67
C ALA A 149 0.13 -1.81 1.29
N GLY A 150 0.48 -2.66 2.28
CA GLY A 150 0.82 -4.08 2.08
C GLY A 150 2.17 -4.30 1.40
N LYS A 151 3.05 -3.30 1.39
CA LYS A 151 4.43 -3.41 0.91
C LYS A 151 5.40 -3.12 2.04
N THR A 152 6.37 -4.02 2.22
CA THR A 152 7.44 -3.87 3.22
C THR A 152 8.76 -3.59 2.53
N GLY A 153 9.52 -2.63 3.01
CA GLY A 153 10.83 -2.32 2.47
C GLY A 153 11.52 -1.14 3.16
N VAL A 154 12.76 -0.90 2.75
CA VAL A 154 13.52 0.28 3.16
C VAL A 154 12.99 1.50 2.42
N VAL A 155 12.72 2.57 3.14
CA VAL A 155 12.30 3.85 2.58
C VAL A 155 13.49 4.50 1.85
N GLU A 156 13.39 4.68 0.54
CA GLU A 156 14.39 5.39 -0.27
C GLU A 156 14.10 6.89 -0.38
N ASP A 157 12.81 7.24 -0.49
CA ASP A 157 12.37 8.63 -0.64
C ASP A 157 10.96 8.82 -0.08
N VAL A 158 10.72 9.96 0.57
CA VAL A 158 9.41 10.40 1.07
C VAL A 158 9.06 11.73 0.44
N GLY A 159 8.28 11.67 -0.62
CA GLY A 159 7.76 12.86 -1.30
C GLY A 159 6.37 13.26 -0.83
N LEU A 160 5.92 14.45 -1.26
CA LEU A 160 4.56 14.93 -0.95
C LEU A 160 3.44 14.04 -1.50
N ARG A 161 3.66 13.40 -2.65
CA ARG A 161 2.64 12.62 -3.34
C ARG A 161 2.82 11.11 -3.20
N ARG A 162 4.05 10.65 -3.01
CA ARG A 162 4.39 9.23 -2.99
C ARG A 162 5.54 8.96 -2.03
N THR A 163 5.56 7.77 -1.48
CA THR A 163 6.69 7.16 -0.80
C THR A 163 7.32 6.11 -1.70
N VAL A 164 8.64 6.02 -1.72
CA VAL A 164 9.41 5.04 -2.49
C VAL A 164 10.07 4.08 -1.53
N LEU A 165 9.78 2.78 -1.70
CA LEU A 165 10.33 1.69 -0.90
C LEU A 165 11.13 0.74 -1.77
N ARG A 166 12.15 0.11 -1.19
CA ARG A 166 12.84 -1.03 -1.80
C ARG A 166 12.73 -2.24 -0.89
N ASP A 167 12.22 -3.34 -1.41
CA ASP A 167 12.13 -4.59 -0.66
C ASP A 167 13.46 -5.38 -0.68
N LEU A 168 13.46 -6.52 0.01
CA LEU A 168 14.64 -7.40 0.09
C LEU A 168 15.01 -8.05 -1.26
N ASP A 169 14.05 -8.16 -2.19
CA ASP A 169 14.28 -8.69 -3.54
C ASP A 169 14.84 -7.61 -4.48
N GLY A 170 15.00 -6.36 -3.97
CA GLY A 170 15.49 -5.22 -4.74
C GLY A 170 14.43 -4.53 -5.58
N VAL A 171 13.16 -4.92 -5.46
CA VAL A 171 12.06 -4.30 -6.20
C VAL A 171 11.73 -2.94 -5.59
N VAL A 172 11.60 -1.92 -6.44
CA VAL A 172 11.22 -0.58 -6.03
C VAL A 172 9.71 -0.40 -6.14
N HIS A 173 9.08 -0.06 -5.02
CA HIS A 173 7.65 0.21 -4.92
C HIS A 173 7.41 1.71 -4.85
N PHE A 174 6.57 2.24 -5.75
CA PHE A 174 6.11 3.62 -5.73
C PHE A 174 4.70 3.66 -5.16
N VAL A 175 4.55 3.99 -3.89
CA VAL A 175 3.28 3.97 -3.17
C VAL A 175 2.71 5.38 -3.11
N PRO A 176 1.52 5.66 -3.71
CA PRO A 176 0.82 6.93 -3.53
C PRO A 176 0.50 7.13 -2.04
N ASN A 177 0.80 8.31 -1.49
CA ASN A 177 0.61 8.54 -0.05
C ASN A 177 -0.86 8.44 0.37
N GLY A 178 -1.79 8.75 -0.54
CA GLY A 178 -3.23 8.59 -0.28
C GLY A 178 -3.72 7.14 -0.14
N GLU A 179 -2.93 6.15 -0.53
CA GLU A 179 -3.21 4.73 -0.32
C GLU A 179 -2.70 4.22 1.03
N ILE A 180 -1.87 5.01 1.71
CA ILE A 180 -1.33 4.68 3.02
C ILE A 180 -2.36 5.03 4.08
N VAL A 181 -3.09 4.03 4.56
CA VAL A 181 -4.09 4.16 5.63
C VAL A 181 -3.46 3.89 6.99
N VAL A 182 -2.55 2.92 7.04
CA VAL A 182 -1.75 2.56 8.21
C VAL A 182 -0.29 2.49 7.77
N SER A 183 0.59 3.08 8.54
CA SER A 183 2.03 2.94 8.41
C SER A 183 2.59 2.20 9.62
N SER A 184 3.34 1.11 9.38
CA SER A 184 4.03 0.36 10.42
C SER A 184 5.53 0.58 10.27
N ASN A 185 6.14 1.31 11.20
CA ASN A 185 7.59 1.53 11.21
C ASN A 185 8.25 0.48 12.12
N MET A 186 9.15 -0.34 11.54
CA MET A 186 9.83 -1.43 12.25
C MET A 186 11.16 -1.01 12.86
N THR A 187 11.57 0.25 12.67
CA THR A 187 12.91 0.74 13.00
C THR A 187 12.92 2.08 13.73
N GLN A 188 11.74 2.64 14.05
CA GLN A 188 11.65 3.90 14.76
C GLN A 188 12.07 3.71 16.22
N ASP A 189 13.01 4.51 16.69
CA ASP A 189 13.59 4.56 18.03
C ASP A 189 14.35 3.29 18.44
N TYR A 190 13.76 2.12 18.31
CA TYR A 190 14.37 0.80 18.54
C TYR A 190 13.74 -0.25 17.61
N SER A 191 14.43 -1.36 17.49
CA SER A 191 13.91 -2.55 16.80
C SER A 191 13.80 -3.72 17.75
N ARG A 192 12.92 -4.67 17.46
CA ARG A 192 12.66 -5.80 18.35
C ARG A 192 13.06 -7.12 17.71
N VAL A 193 13.87 -7.92 18.42
CA VAL A 193 13.99 -9.34 18.19
C VAL A 193 12.67 -9.98 18.63
N ASN A 194 11.94 -10.57 17.70
CA ASN A 194 10.72 -11.32 17.95
C ASN A 194 10.87 -12.69 17.27
N LEU A 195 11.08 -13.70 18.07
CA LEU A 195 11.44 -15.03 17.61
C LEU A 195 10.60 -16.08 18.32
N ASP A 196 10.08 -17.04 17.58
CA ASP A 196 9.46 -18.24 18.10
C ASP A 196 10.40 -19.41 17.87
N ILE A 197 10.62 -20.22 18.91
CA ILE A 197 11.40 -21.46 18.83
C ILE A 197 10.54 -22.60 19.36
N SER A 198 10.44 -23.66 18.55
CA SER A 198 9.73 -24.88 18.93
C SER A 198 10.67 -25.88 19.56
N VAL A 199 10.25 -26.48 20.69
CA VAL A 199 10.94 -27.57 21.38
C VAL A 199 10.04 -28.79 21.52
N SER A 200 10.63 -29.98 21.70
CA SER A 200 9.88 -31.22 21.83
C SER A 200 8.94 -31.19 23.04
N TYR A 201 7.79 -31.87 22.93
CA TYR A 201 6.86 -32.06 24.04
C TYR A 201 7.46 -32.81 25.24
N ALA A 202 8.58 -33.51 25.05
CA ALA A 202 9.26 -34.26 26.11
C ALA A 202 10.16 -33.35 26.96
N GLU A 203 10.43 -32.13 26.56
CA GLU A 203 11.35 -31.21 27.22
C GLU A 203 10.75 -30.54 28.47
N ASP A 204 11.63 -30.31 29.46
CA ASP A 204 11.27 -29.45 30.60
C ASP A 204 11.36 -27.97 30.21
N LEU A 205 10.21 -27.33 30.19
CA LEU A 205 10.08 -25.93 29.70
C LEU A 205 10.84 -24.92 30.59
N ASP A 206 10.95 -25.19 31.89
CA ASP A 206 11.67 -24.30 32.81
C ASP A 206 13.20 -24.36 32.51
N VAL A 207 13.71 -25.54 32.21
CA VAL A 207 15.09 -25.74 31.78
C VAL A 207 15.33 -25.07 30.44
N VAL A 208 14.43 -25.27 29.46
CA VAL A 208 14.55 -24.66 28.12
C VAL A 208 14.54 -23.14 28.23
N MET A 209 13.61 -22.56 28.99
CA MET A 209 13.54 -21.09 29.16
C MET A 209 14.78 -20.54 29.88
N SER A 210 15.36 -21.27 30.84
CA SER A 210 16.62 -20.89 31.49
C SER A 210 17.78 -20.85 30.49
N VAL A 211 17.92 -21.89 29.66
CA VAL A 211 18.96 -21.98 28.63
C VAL A 211 18.81 -20.87 27.59
N ILE A 212 17.59 -20.56 27.17
CA ILE A 212 17.32 -19.43 26.25
C ILE A 212 17.78 -18.10 26.88
N ASN A 213 17.47 -17.88 28.15
CA ASN A 213 17.84 -16.65 28.86
C ASN A 213 19.36 -16.54 29.01
N GLU A 214 20.06 -17.63 29.35
CA GLU A 214 21.50 -17.66 29.44
C GLU A 214 22.16 -17.28 28.09
N VAL A 215 21.71 -17.89 26.99
CA VAL A 215 22.23 -17.58 25.65
C VAL A 215 21.94 -16.11 25.26
N GLY A 216 20.79 -15.58 25.62
CA GLY A 216 20.46 -14.18 25.37
C GLY A 216 21.32 -13.21 26.15
N GLU A 217 21.64 -13.52 27.41
CA GLU A 217 22.56 -12.74 28.27
C GLU A 217 23.99 -12.82 27.76
N GLU A 218 24.47 -14.02 27.40
CA GLU A 218 25.80 -14.24 26.80
C GLU A 218 25.95 -13.45 25.49
N LEU A 219 24.90 -13.43 24.65
CA LEU A 219 24.88 -12.65 23.40
C LEU A 219 24.96 -11.15 23.67
N ALA A 220 24.22 -10.66 24.67
CA ALA A 220 24.23 -9.24 25.02
C ALA A 220 25.53 -8.78 25.70
N ALA A 221 26.25 -9.69 26.33
CA ALA A 221 27.55 -9.42 26.96
C ALA A 221 28.73 -9.51 25.98
N ASP A 222 28.53 -10.02 24.78
CA ASP A 222 29.56 -10.21 23.75
C ASP A 222 30.04 -8.87 23.20
N GLU A 223 31.36 -8.73 23.01
CA GLU A 223 32.03 -7.54 22.53
C GLU A 223 31.44 -7.00 21.19
N ASP A 224 31.03 -7.89 20.29
CA ASP A 224 30.49 -7.53 18.98
C ASP A 224 29.03 -7.07 19.04
N TRP A 225 28.30 -7.40 20.12
CA TRP A 225 26.86 -7.20 20.22
C TRP A 225 26.40 -6.30 21.37
N LYS A 226 27.26 -6.06 22.38
CA LYS A 226 26.92 -5.31 23.58
C LYS A 226 26.40 -3.88 23.30
N ASP A 227 26.92 -3.24 22.26
CA ASP A 227 26.51 -1.89 21.88
C ASP A 227 25.25 -1.88 20.99
N VAL A 228 24.84 -3.05 20.50
CA VAL A 228 23.69 -3.24 19.60
C VAL A 228 22.44 -3.67 20.36
N ILE A 229 22.63 -4.50 21.39
CA ILE A 229 21.52 -5.07 22.17
C ILE A 229 21.18 -4.13 23.32
N MET A 230 19.97 -3.56 23.31
CA MET A 230 19.49 -2.68 24.36
C MET A 230 18.88 -3.44 25.53
N THR A 231 18.12 -4.50 25.22
CA THR A 231 17.55 -5.44 26.18
C THR A 231 17.88 -6.87 25.73
N PRO A 232 18.54 -7.68 26.54
CA PRO A 232 18.88 -9.04 26.18
C PRO A 232 17.66 -9.84 25.74
N PRO A 233 17.74 -10.61 24.62
CA PRO A 233 16.66 -11.50 24.21
C PRO A 233 16.36 -12.53 25.30
N LYS A 234 15.10 -12.64 25.74
CA LYS A 234 14.66 -13.57 26.79
C LYS A 234 13.39 -14.31 26.39
N ALA A 235 13.24 -15.51 26.90
CA ALA A 235 12.01 -16.26 26.83
C ALA A 235 10.90 -15.51 27.59
N LEU A 236 9.85 -15.13 26.89
CA LEU A 236 8.72 -14.35 27.45
C LEU A 236 7.66 -15.29 28.04
N ARG A 237 7.28 -16.30 27.25
CA ARG A 237 6.21 -17.26 27.60
C ARG A 237 6.19 -18.44 26.64
N VAL A 238 5.45 -19.48 27.00
CA VAL A 238 4.95 -20.45 26.05
C VAL A 238 3.91 -19.76 25.17
N GLU A 239 4.13 -19.76 23.87
CA GLU A 239 3.25 -19.06 22.91
C GLU A 239 2.14 -19.95 22.43
N SER A 240 2.47 -21.17 22.03
CA SER A 240 1.48 -22.13 21.53
C SER A 240 1.94 -23.58 21.69
N PHE A 241 0.96 -24.48 21.62
CA PHE A 241 1.18 -25.92 21.46
C PHE A 241 0.96 -26.25 19.99
N GLY A 242 2.08 -26.38 19.25
CA GLY A 242 2.07 -26.68 17.82
C GLY A 242 1.87 -28.18 17.53
N ASP A 243 1.74 -28.53 16.26
CA ASP A 243 1.49 -29.91 15.82
C ASP A 243 2.60 -30.90 16.22
N SER A 244 3.82 -30.42 16.34
CA SER A 244 4.99 -31.27 16.60
C SER A 244 5.86 -30.80 17.77
N GLY A 245 5.57 -29.67 18.38
CA GLY A 245 6.34 -29.10 19.47
C GLY A 245 5.64 -27.97 20.19
N ILE A 246 6.30 -27.44 21.21
CA ILE A 246 5.84 -26.33 22.03
C ILE A 246 6.63 -25.08 21.60
N ASP A 247 5.91 -24.03 21.23
CA ASP A 247 6.53 -22.78 20.78
C ASP A 247 6.78 -21.85 21.97
N ILE A 248 8.00 -21.35 22.08
CA ILE A 248 8.43 -20.41 23.10
C ILE A 248 8.72 -19.07 22.42
N LYS A 249 8.04 -18.01 22.87
CA LYS A 249 8.24 -16.64 22.44
C LYS A 249 9.47 -16.02 23.09
N ILE A 250 10.36 -15.48 22.26
CA ILE A 250 11.58 -14.78 22.70
C ILE A 250 11.50 -13.34 22.23
N LEU A 251 11.69 -12.40 23.13
CA LEU A 251 11.72 -10.97 22.83
C LEU A 251 13.01 -10.35 23.39
N GLY A 252 13.53 -9.35 22.64
CA GLY A 252 14.63 -8.49 23.05
C GLY A 252 14.62 -7.21 22.24
N ASP A 253 15.14 -6.10 22.78
CA ASP A 253 15.19 -4.82 22.08
C ASP A 253 16.63 -4.54 21.64
N VAL A 254 16.76 -4.03 20.42
CA VAL A 254 18.04 -3.76 19.76
C VAL A 254 18.01 -2.39 19.08
N GLN A 255 19.17 -1.89 18.72
CA GLN A 255 19.25 -0.67 17.91
C GLN A 255 18.48 -0.83 16.58
N PRO A 256 17.95 0.28 16.03
CA PRO A 256 17.26 0.27 14.75
C PRO A 256 18.02 -0.46 13.66
N LEU A 257 17.33 -1.21 12.81
CA LEU A 257 17.85 -1.99 11.68
C LEU A 257 18.68 -3.25 12.06
N ARG A 258 19.00 -3.48 13.34
CA ARG A 258 19.88 -4.59 13.75
C ARG A 258 19.12 -5.86 14.17
N GLN A 259 17.78 -5.83 14.19
CA GLN A 259 16.95 -6.95 14.65
C GLN A 259 17.15 -8.24 13.85
N TRP A 260 17.38 -8.15 12.56
CA TRP A 260 17.56 -9.34 11.71
C TRP A 260 18.91 -10.02 11.94
N GLU A 261 19.98 -9.23 12.08
CA GLU A 261 21.32 -9.74 12.38
C GLU A 261 21.35 -10.42 13.75
N VAL A 262 20.85 -9.72 14.78
CA VAL A 262 20.81 -10.26 16.15
C VAL A 262 19.93 -11.51 16.20
N THR A 263 18.78 -11.53 15.52
CA THR A 263 17.91 -12.71 15.44
C THR A 263 18.63 -13.89 14.77
N GLY A 264 19.39 -13.63 13.71
CA GLY A 264 20.19 -14.66 13.02
C GLY A 264 21.25 -15.26 13.91
N GLU A 265 22.00 -14.42 14.62
CA GLU A 265 23.05 -14.88 15.55
C GLU A 265 22.46 -15.60 16.77
N LEU A 266 21.35 -15.09 17.32
CA LEU A 266 20.63 -15.73 18.41
C LEU A 266 20.19 -17.16 18.02
N ARG A 267 19.58 -17.35 16.84
CA ARG A 267 19.21 -18.68 16.33
C ARG A 267 20.41 -19.62 16.24
N ARG A 268 21.54 -19.12 15.76
CA ARG A 268 22.78 -19.89 15.62
C ARG A 268 23.32 -20.33 16.97
N ARG A 269 23.32 -19.44 17.99
CA ARG A 269 23.79 -19.76 19.35
C ARG A 269 22.83 -20.70 20.06
N LEU A 270 21.52 -20.47 19.96
CA LEU A 270 20.51 -21.36 20.53
C LEU A 270 20.60 -22.77 19.96
N LYS A 271 20.72 -22.91 18.64
CA LYS A 271 20.90 -24.25 18.04
C LYS A 271 22.10 -24.98 18.59
N ARG A 272 23.25 -24.30 18.72
CA ARG A 272 24.45 -24.88 19.29
C ARG A 272 24.26 -25.30 20.76
N ARG A 273 23.72 -24.39 21.57
CA ARG A 273 23.49 -24.62 22.98
C ARG A 273 22.51 -25.76 23.26
N PHE A 274 21.41 -25.82 22.47
CA PHE A 274 20.43 -26.89 22.55
C PHE A 274 21.09 -28.26 22.24
N ASP A 275 21.94 -28.35 21.22
CA ASP A 275 22.68 -29.57 20.91
C ASP A 275 23.63 -29.99 22.07
N GLU A 276 24.29 -29.02 22.75
CA GLU A 276 25.20 -29.27 23.86
C GLU A 276 24.47 -29.79 25.11
N VAL A 277 23.29 -29.25 25.41
CA VAL A 277 22.50 -29.62 26.61
C VAL A 277 21.49 -30.72 26.35
N GLY A 278 21.31 -31.15 25.09
CA GLY A 278 20.41 -32.23 24.71
C GLY A 278 18.96 -31.83 24.57
N ILE A 279 18.64 -30.54 24.40
CA ILE A 279 17.28 -30.05 24.10
C ILE A 279 16.95 -30.36 22.65
N GLU A 280 15.84 -31.05 22.40
CA GLU A 280 15.42 -31.48 21.09
C GLU A 280 14.56 -30.42 20.37
N ILE A 281 14.99 -30.04 19.17
CA ILE A 281 14.15 -29.28 18.23
C ILE A 281 13.34 -30.31 17.42
N PRO A 282 12.00 -30.33 17.52
CA PRO A 282 11.19 -31.42 16.99
C PRO A 282 11.18 -31.44 15.47
N PHE A 283 11.26 -32.63 14.90
CA PHE A 283 10.88 -32.86 13.53
C PHE A 283 9.36 -32.97 13.38
N PRO A 284 8.79 -32.77 12.19
CA PRO A 284 7.36 -33.01 11.97
C PRO A 284 7.00 -34.44 12.32
N HIS A 285 6.07 -34.65 13.27
CA HIS A 285 5.58 -35.95 13.70
C HIS A 285 4.23 -36.25 13.09
N LEU A 286 4.07 -37.47 12.52
CA LEU A 286 2.80 -37.98 12.04
C LEU A 286 2.47 -39.25 12.77
N VAL A 287 1.30 -39.29 13.40
CA VAL A 287 0.76 -40.51 14.01
C VAL A 287 -0.04 -41.27 12.96
N LEU A 288 0.44 -42.43 12.55
CA LEU A 288 -0.30 -43.34 11.68
C LEU A 288 -1.18 -44.26 12.49
N VAL A 289 -2.48 -44.06 12.45
CA VAL A 289 -3.46 -44.95 13.09
C VAL A 289 -3.91 -45.98 12.07
N HIS A 290 -3.48 -47.25 12.22
CA HIS A 290 -3.99 -48.35 11.43
C HIS A 290 -5.25 -48.91 12.12
N GLU A 291 -6.42 -48.62 11.57
CA GLU A 291 -7.66 -49.35 11.97
C GLU A 291 -7.58 -50.80 11.49
N ALA A 292 -7.25 -51.72 12.40
CA ALA A 292 -7.44 -53.13 12.12
C ALA A 292 -8.93 -53.44 12.12
N LYS A 293 -9.51 -53.60 10.94
CA LYS A 293 -10.89 -54.04 10.75
C LYS A 293 -11.08 -55.42 11.41
N ALA A 294 -11.86 -55.47 12.48
CA ALA A 294 -12.39 -56.66 13.11
C ALA A 294 -11.59 -57.33 14.26
N ALA A 295 -11.29 -56.65 15.31
CA ALA A 295 -11.21 -57.27 16.64
C ALA A 295 -10.83 -56.29 17.76
N GLY A 296 -11.50 -55.18 17.91
CA GLY A 296 -11.53 -54.39 19.14
C GLY A 296 -10.22 -53.90 19.78
N LEU A 297 -9.07 -54.26 19.27
CA LEU A 297 -7.77 -53.83 19.79
C LEU A 297 -6.88 -53.24 18.67
N PRO A 298 -6.25 -52.08 18.85
CA PRO A 298 -5.28 -51.51 17.90
C PRO A 298 -4.16 -52.50 17.61
N ALA A 299 -3.73 -52.62 16.35
CA ALA A 299 -2.69 -53.54 15.89
C ALA A 299 -1.35 -53.40 16.71
N ALA A 300 -1.04 -52.20 17.14
CA ALA A 300 0.13 -51.92 17.99
C ALA A 300 0.12 -52.66 19.34
N ILE A 301 -1.05 -52.84 19.94
CA ILE A 301 -1.22 -53.55 21.21
C ILE A 301 -1.10 -55.06 20.98
N ARG A 302 -1.53 -55.56 19.82
CA ARG A 302 -1.40 -56.97 19.46
C ARG A 302 0.04 -57.38 19.18
N MET A 303 0.84 -56.53 18.55
CA MET A 303 2.29 -56.78 18.33
C MET A 303 3.07 -56.76 19.64
N ALA A 304 2.69 -55.93 20.59
CA ALA A 304 3.34 -55.90 21.92
C ALA A 304 3.04 -57.10 22.80
N GLN A 305 2.00 -57.90 22.50
CA GLN A 305 1.60 -59.08 23.25
C GLN A 305 2.18 -60.39 22.68
N GLY A 306 2.92 -60.36 21.56
CA GLY A 306 3.63 -61.51 21.05
C GLY A 306 2.77 -62.64 20.44
N ASP A 307 1.53 -62.33 20.06
CA ASP A 307 0.66 -63.30 19.37
C ASP A 307 1.08 -63.48 17.92
N ASP A 308 1.61 -64.68 17.63
CA ASP A 308 2.02 -65.14 16.32
C ASP A 308 0.82 -65.16 15.37
N LEU A 309 0.79 -64.18 14.42
CA LEU A 309 -0.27 -64.12 13.39
C LEU A 309 -0.04 -65.22 12.37
N THR A 310 -0.46 -66.45 12.64
CA THR A 310 -0.70 -67.45 11.61
C THR A 310 -1.92 -67.04 10.78
N ALA A 311 -1.68 -66.77 9.50
CA ALA A 311 -2.67 -66.31 8.56
C ALA A 311 -3.93 -67.26 8.56
N PRO A 312 -5.15 -66.77 8.60
CA PRO A 312 -6.34 -67.60 8.46
C PRO A 312 -6.40 -68.11 6.98
N LYS A 313 -6.52 -69.41 6.89
CA LYS A 313 -6.70 -70.19 5.66
C LYS A 313 -7.91 -69.63 4.90
N ALA A 314 -7.71 -69.23 3.64
CA ALA A 314 -8.75 -68.81 2.72
C ALA A 314 -9.82 -69.93 2.60
N THR A 315 -11.04 -69.67 3.03
CA THR A 315 -12.19 -70.47 2.69
C THR A 315 -12.75 -69.99 1.35
N ASP A 316 -12.74 -70.91 0.42
CA ASP A 316 -13.32 -70.85 -0.91
C ASP A 316 -14.82 -70.43 -0.86
N PRO A 317 -15.26 -69.37 -1.54
CA PRO A 317 -16.70 -69.09 -1.65
C PRO A 317 -17.27 -69.92 -2.79
N GLY A 318 -17.85 -71.07 -2.38
CA GLY A 318 -18.69 -71.88 -3.23
C GLY A 318 -19.82 -71.10 -3.89
N THR A 319 -19.85 -71.33 -5.15
CA THR A 319 -20.96 -71.07 -6.10
C THR A 319 -22.35 -71.13 -5.48
N ASP A 320 -23.07 -70.03 -5.54
CA ASP A 320 -24.52 -70.05 -5.72
C ASP A 320 -24.97 -68.97 -6.70
N ARG A 321 -25.30 -69.42 -7.92
CA ARG A 321 -25.91 -68.64 -9.00
C ARG A 321 -27.42 -68.78 -8.89
N ASP A 322 -28.10 -67.73 -8.44
CA ASP A 322 -29.53 -67.58 -8.75
C ASP A 322 -29.77 -66.56 -9.86
N PRO A 323 -30.26 -66.98 -11.01
CA PRO A 323 -30.45 -66.13 -12.20
C PRO A 323 -31.88 -65.63 -12.30
N ARG A 324 -32.44 -64.85 -11.39
CA ARG A 324 -33.76 -64.19 -11.55
C ARG A 324 -33.88 -62.88 -10.78
N ARG A 325 -33.48 -61.80 -11.40
CA ARG A 325 -34.20 -60.51 -11.40
C ARG A 325 -33.55 -59.52 -12.36
N ARG A 326 -33.91 -59.72 -13.65
CA ARG A 326 -34.01 -58.62 -14.61
C ARG A 326 -35.43 -58.07 -14.47
N GLN A 327 -35.52 -56.77 -14.68
CA GLN A 327 -36.63 -55.96 -15.16
C GLN A 327 -37.30 -55.04 -14.12
N SER A 328 -37.34 -53.86 -14.59
CA SER A 328 -38.13 -52.65 -14.29
C SER A 328 -37.34 -51.63 -13.47
N GLY A 329 -37.21 -50.40 -13.91
CA GLY A 329 -37.84 -49.66 -15.00
C GLY A 329 -37.11 -48.38 -15.23
N GLU A 330 -37.24 -48.03 -16.44
CA GLU A 330 -36.86 -46.76 -17.07
C GLU A 330 -37.67 -45.58 -16.50
N ALA A 331 -37.11 -44.41 -16.86
CA ALA A 331 -37.81 -43.14 -17.08
C ALA A 331 -37.98 -42.23 -15.85
N SER A 332 -37.50 -41.05 -15.85
CA SER A 332 -37.89 -39.84 -16.60
C SER A 332 -36.99 -38.69 -16.17
N GLU A 333 -36.41 -37.98 -17.12
CA GLU A 333 -36.77 -36.58 -17.44
C GLU A 333 -36.65 -35.61 -16.26
N GLY A 334 -35.89 -34.52 -16.30
CA GLY A 334 -35.81 -33.51 -17.30
C GLY A 334 -35.89 -32.17 -16.55
N GLY A 335 -35.27 -31.14 -17.04
CA GLY A 335 -35.51 -29.73 -16.59
C GLY A 335 -34.25 -29.05 -16.10
N GLN A 336 -33.49 -28.35 -16.87
CA GLN A 336 -33.63 -26.95 -17.38
C GLN A 336 -33.89 -25.89 -16.29
N GLY A 337 -33.08 -24.87 -16.31
CA GLY A 337 -33.27 -23.53 -15.72
C GLY A 337 -31.94 -22.99 -15.22
N GLU A 338 -31.16 -22.27 -15.98
CA GLU A 338 -31.23 -20.83 -16.38
C GLU A 338 -31.33 -19.84 -15.22
N GLY A 339 -30.40 -18.86 -15.27
CA GLY A 339 -30.53 -17.50 -14.75
C GLY A 339 -29.65 -17.22 -13.53
N GLY A 340 -28.57 -16.46 -13.63
CA GLY A 340 -28.57 -15.04 -13.92
C GLY A 340 -28.26 -14.24 -12.68
N GLN A 341 -27.21 -13.63 -12.64
CA GLN A 341 -26.71 -12.28 -12.32
C GLN A 341 -25.40 -12.32 -11.58
#